data_1557c45c8b514716ebfbb0b6a54a7889
#
_entry.id   1557c45c8b514716ebfbb0b6a54a7889
#
_cell.length_a   1.000
_cell.length_b   1.000
_cell.length_c   1.000
_cell.angle_alpha   90.00
_cell.angle_beta   90.00
_cell.angle_gamma   90.00
#
_symmetry.space_group_name_H-M   'P 1'
#
loop_
_entity.id
_entity.type
_entity.pdbx_description
1 polymer ?
#
loop_
_entity_poly.entity_id
_entity_poly.type
_entity_poly.pdbx_seq_one_letter_code
_entity_poly.pdbx_strand_id
1 'polypeptide(L)'
;IKGKGYEYSEKDKVGKFHGLGPFDITTGEEINKDTNYESFGEGVCQVLIDLFKENKTLFGISPAMTYGAGLFELQKMFPQRFIDTGISEEGSCVMASSLSRSGYIPILVSYATFFQRMYDEINHDITRTNSHVIMLSDRAGIVPGDGDTHQGIFDVSMLMPLPNIVICEGRNIDEIAFLLRLAISENKPFYIRYPKTKILKDEIKSFVYEPY
;
A
#
# COMPACT_ATOMS: atom_id res chain seq x y z
N ILE A 1 16.73 20.83 2.03
CA ILE A 1 16.28 19.62 1.33
C ILE A 1 17.12 18.47 1.86
N LYS A 2 16.49 17.41 2.34
CA LYS A 2 17.15 16.20 2.83
C LYS A 2 18.00 15.58 1.72
N GLY A 3 19.27 15.26 2.02
CA GLY A 3 20.21 14.68 1.06
C GLY A 3 20.89 15.65 0.08
N LYS A 4 20.58 16.97 0.14
CA LYS A 4 21.25 17.96 -0.69
C LYS A 4 22.77 18.00 -0.41
N GLY A 5 23.57 17.95 -1.48
CA GLY A 5 25.04 17.90 -1.42
C GLY A 5 25.61 16.48 -1.40
N TYR A 6 24.75 15.45 -1.42
CA TYR A 6 25.18 14.07 -1.55
C TYR A 6 24.72 13.50 -2.92
N GLU A 7 25.66 13.19 -3.78
CA GLU A 7 25.43 12.88 -5.20
C GLU A 7 24.44 11.73 -5.42
N TYR A 8 24.54 10.66 -4.63
CA TYR A 8 23.62 9.52 -4.73
C TYR A 8 22.18 9.90 -4.35
N SER A 9 22.02 10.78 -3.35
CA SER A 9 20.69 11.25 -2.96
C SER A 9 20.10 12.24 -3.98
N GLU A 10 20.94 13.06 -4.61
CA GLU A 10 20.47 14.00 -5.64
C GLU A 10 20.07 13.30 -6.94
N LYS A 11 20.69 12.14 -7.23
CA LYS A 11 20.35 11.29 -8.37
C LYS A 11 19.22 10.30 -8.10
N ASP A 12 18.79 10.19 -6.83
CA ASP A 12 17.74 9.26 -6.40
C ASP A 12 16.37 9.71 -6.90
N LYS A 13 15.83 8.97 -7.87
CA LYS A 13 14.50 9.22 -8.46
C LYS A 13 13.36 8.49 -7.74
N VAL A 14 13.68 7.59 -6.82
CA VAL A 14 12.69 6.72 -6.16
C VAL A 14 12.50 7.02 -4.67
N GLY A 15 13.31 7.91 -4.11
CA GLY A 15 13.21 8.29 -2.71
C GLY A 15 13.88 7.33 -1.71
N LYS A 16 14.81 6.47 -2.18
CA LYS A 16 15.59 5.54 -1.34
C LYS A 16 16.22 6.23 -0.13
N PHE A 17 16.86 7.40 -0.36
CA PHE A 17 17.53 8.16 0.69
C PHE A 17 16.61 8.97 1.61
N HIS A 18 15.29 8.90 1.40
CA HIS A 18 14.33 9.56 2.30
C HIS A 18 14.30 8.91 3.69
N GLY A 19 14.41 7.59 3.77
CA GLY A 19 14.35 6.81 5.00
C GLY A 19 15.34 5.64 5.06
N LEU A 20 16.49 5.75 4.37
CA LEU A 20 17.52 4.71 4.38
C LEU A 20 18.12 4.55 5.79
N GLY A 21 18.35 3.31 6.20
CA GLY A 21 19.09 2.94 7.39
C GLY A 21 20.60 3.32 7.28
N PRO A 22 21.48 2.80 8.14
CA PRO A 22 22.91 2.99 8.00
C PRO A 22 23.42 2.53 6.64
N PHE A 23 24.13 3.38 5.93
CA PHE A 23 24.67 3.10 4.59
C PHE A 23 26.11 3.56 4.43
N ASP A 24 26.83 2.96 3.51
CA ASP A 24 28.19 3.37 3.14
C ASP A 24 28.12 4.67 2.33
N ILE A 25 28.75 5.72 2.84
CA ILE A 25 28.73 7.05 2.23
C ILE A 25 29.44 7.10 0.87
N THR A 26 30.35 6.15 0.62
CA THR A 26 31.15 6.13 -0.62
C THR A 26 30.43 5.41 -1.76
N THR A 27 29.57 4.45 -1.44
CA THR A 27 28.83 3.64 -2.41
C THR A 27 27.33 3.94 -2.44
N GLY A 28 26.77 4.56 -1.40
CA GLY A 28 25.33 4.77 -1.25
C GLY A 28 24.56 3.48 -0.95
N GLU A 29 25.25 2.37 -0.66
CA GLU A 29 24.62 1.08 -0.38
C GLU A 29 24.35 0.90 1.12
N GLU A 30 23.23 0.26 1.44
CA GLU A 30 22.84 -0.02 2.81
C GLU A 30 23.79 -1.03 3.46
N ILE A 31 24.30 -0.70 4.66
CA ILE A 31 25.18 -1.57 5.44
C ILE A 31 24.33 -2.62 6.16
N ASN A 32 24.74 -3.88 6.10
CA ASN A 32 24.06 -5.01 6.77
C ASN A 32 22.62 -5.25 6.32
N LYS A 33 22.32 -5.07 5.04
CA LYS A 33 21.05 -5.50 4.49
C LYS A 33 20.93 -7.03 4.66
N ASP A 34 20.04 -7.46 5.54
CA ASP A 34 19.74 -8.89 5.66
C ASP A 34 18.93 -9.34 4.44
N THR A 35 19.59 -10.07 3.56
CA THR A 35 19.02 -10.51 2.29
C THR A 35 18.01 -11.65 2.42
N ASN A 36 17.89 -12.25 3.60
CA ASN A 36 16.92 -13.32 3.87
C ASN A 36 15.52 -12.78 4.16
N TYR A 37 15.43 -11.48 4.46
CA TYR A 37 14.17 -10.84 4.77
C TYR A 37 13.81 -9.81 3.70
N GLU A 38 12.54 -9.57 3.56
CA GLU A 38 11.97 -8.43 2.85
C GLU A 38 10.93 -7.73 3.73
N SER A 39 10.52 -6.53 3.35
CA SER A 39 9.44 -5.85 4.06
C SER A 39 8.10 -6.50 3.73
N PHE A 40 7.15 -6.42 4.66
CA PHE A 40 5.80 -6.90 4.42
C PHE A 40 5.18 -6.24 3.18
N GLY A 41 5.43 -4.93 2.97
CA GLY A 41 4.98 -4.21 1.78
C GLY A 41 5.54 -4.75 0.47
N GLU A 42 6.82 -5.20 0.44
CA GLU A 42 7.38 -5.88 -0.74
C GLU A 42 6.68 -7.21 -1.01
N GLY A 43 6.36 -7.99 0.03
CA GLY A 43 5.55 -9.21 -0.10
C GLY A 43 4.15 -8.93 -0.64
N VAL A 44 3.47 -7.89 -0.13
CA VAL A 44 2.18 -7.43 -0.68
C VAL A 44 2.31 -7.01 -2.14
N CYS A 45 3.40 -6.31 -2.49
CA CYS A 45 3.68 -5.92 -3.87
C CYS A 45 3.77 -7.13 -4.81
N GLN A 46 4.41 -8.21 -4.38
CA GLN A 46 4.51 -9.44 -5.17
C GLN A 46 3.12 -10.06 -5.42
N VAL A 47 2.27 -10.11 -4.40
CA VAL A 47 0.86 -10.55 -4.55
C VAL A 47 0.12 -9.67 -5.55
N LEU A 48 0.27 -8.35 -5.46
CA LEU A 48 -0.36 -7.42 -6.39
C LEU A 48 0.14 -7.62 -7.82
N ILE A 49 1.44 -7.85 -8.03
CA ILE A 49 2.00 -8.13 -9.35
C ILE A 49 1.30 -9.33 -9.98
N ASP A 50 1.09 -10.41 -9.24
CA ASP A 50 0.43 -11.60 -9.78
C ASP A 50 -1.04 -11.35 -10.08
N LEU A 51 -1.76 -10.65 -9.19
CA LEU A 51 -3.15 -10.25 -9.43
C LEU A 51 -3.29 -9.30 -10.64
N PHE A 52 -2.35 -8.38 -10.85
CA PHE A 52 -2.34 -7.48 -12.03
C PHE A 52 -2.06 -8.21 -13.35
N LYS A 53 -1.32 -9.32 -13.33
CA LYS A 53 -1.18 -10.20 -14.51
C LYS A 53 -2.49 -10.89 -14.85
N GLU A 54 -3.19 -11.39 -13.82
CA GLU A 54 -4.45 -12.12 -13.95
C GLU A 54 -5.63 -11.22 -14.33
N ASN A 55 -5.70 -10.01 -13.77
CA ASN A 55 -6.82 -9.09 -13.93
C ASN A 55 -6.39 -7.73 -14.48
N LYS A 56 -6.86 -7.40 -15.68
CA LYS A 56 -6.54 -6.15 -16.39
C LYS A 56 -7.34 -4.94 -15.93
N THR A 57 -8.39 -5.14 -15.13
CA THR A 57 -9.19 -4.03 -14.57
C THR A 57 -8.58 -3.44 -13.31
N LEU A 58 -7.58 -4.09 -12.71
CA LEU A 58 -6.88 -3.55 -11.54
C LEU A 58 -6.07 -2.31 -11.91
N PHE A 59 -6.18 -1.29 -11.06
CA PHE A 59 -5.45 -0.03 -11.20
C PHE A 59 -4.87 0.42 -9.86
N GLY A 60 -3.56 0.59 -9.77
CA GLY A 60 -2.86 1.00 -8.55
C GLY A 60 -2.78 2.52 -8.41
N ILE A 61 -3.02 3.02 -7.21
CA ILE A 61 -2.90 4.44 -6.84
C ILE A 61 -2.12 4.54 -5.54
N SER A 62 -1.14 5.43 -5.48
CA SER A 62 -0.40 5.70 -4.25
C SER A 62 -0.09 7.19 -4.11
N PRO A 63 -0.50 7.85 -3.02
CA PRO A 63 -0.16 9.26 -2.77
C PRO A 63 1.24 9.38 -2.17
N ALA A 64 2.27 9.51 -3.02
CA ALA A 64 3.69 9.65 -2.65
C ALA A 64 4.26 8.50 -1.80
N MET A 65 3.58 7.34 -1.73
CA MET A 65 4.00 6.20 -0.90
C MET A 65 4.51 5.02 -1.71
N THR A 66 4.72 5.17 -3.02
CA THR A 66 5.12 4.06 -3.91
C THR A 66 6.36 3.35 -3.41
N TYR A 67 7.41 4.08 -3.03
CA TYR A 67 8.63 3.48 -2.48
C TYR A 67 8.44 3.03 -1.04
N GLY A 68 7.85 3.88 -0.20
CA GLY A 68 7.67 3.63 1.23
C GLY A 68 6.78 2.41 1.54
N ALA A 69 5.79 2.13 0.71
CA ALA A 69 4.91 0.95 0.80
C ALA A 69 5.42 -0.25 -0.02
N GLY A 70 6.64 -0.18 -0.59
CA GLY A 70 7.25 -1.30 -1.31
C GLY A 70 6.69 -1.56 -2.71
N LEU A 71 5.98 -0.59 -3.33
CA LEU A 71 5.24 -0.79 -4.60
C LEU A 71 6.03 -0.47 -5.87
N PHE A 72 7.33 -0.19 -5.75
CA PHE A 72 8.14 0.26 -6.88
C PHE A 72 8.15 -0.72 -8.06
N GLU A 73 8.26 -2.02 -7.79
CA GLU A 73 8.26 -3.04 -8.86
C GLU A 73 6.88 -3.15 -9.54
N LEU A 74 5.77 -2.98 -8.80
CA LEU A 74 4.43 -2.94 -9.38
C LEU A 74 4.30 -1.75 -10.36
N GLN A 75 4.72 -0.56 -9.95
CA GLN A 75 4.72 0.63 -10.81
C GLN A 75 5.55 0.43 -12.07
N LYS A 76 6.74 -0.16 -11.92
CA LYS A 76 7.66 -0.42 -13.03
C LYS A 76 7.12 -1.44 -14.03
N MET A 77 6.44 -2.48 -13.54
CA MET A 77 5.86 -3.53 -14.38
C MET A 77 4.57 -3.10 -15.08
N PHE A 78 3.78 -2.24 -14.44
CA PHE A 78 2.47 -1.81 -14.94
C PHE A 78 2.32 -0.28 -15.00
N PRO A 79 3.22 0.46 -15.69
CA PRO A 79 3.24 1.92 -15.66
C PRO A 79 1.96 2.57 -16.24
N GLN A 80 1.19 1.83 -17.06
CA GLN A 80 -0.08 2.30 -17.63
C GLN A 80 -1.29 2.05 -16.70
N ARG A 81 -1.10 1.28 -15.63
CA ARG A 81 -2.13 0.90 -14.66
C ARG A 81 -1.73 1.20 -13.22
N PHE A 82 -0.76 2.09 -13.05
CA PHE A 82 -0.31 2.57 -11.76
C PHE A 82 0.01 4.07 -11.83
N ILE A 83 -0.44 4.80 -10.84
CA ILE A 83 -0.13 6.23 -10.71
C ILE A 83 0.32 6.56 -9.28
N ASP A 84 1.41 7.29 -9.19
CA ASP A 84 1.77 8.02 -7.97
C ASP A 84 1.27 9.46 -8.14
N THR A 85 0.34 9.87 -7.28
CA THR A 85 -0.32 11.18 -7.37
C THR A 85 0.46 12.30 -6.68
N GLY A 86 1.64 11.98 -6.10
CA GLY A 86 2.31 12.87 -5.17
C GLY A 86 1.55 12.96 -3.84
N ILE A 87 1.89 13.94 -3.00
CA ILE A 87 1.21 14.19 -1.72
C ILE A 87 -0.17 14.81 -2.00
N SER A 88 -1.13 13.95 -2.31
CA SER A 88 -2.51 14.30 -2.67
C SER A 88 -3.46 13.18 -2.28
N GLU A 89 -3.61 12.94 -0.99
CA GLU A 89 -4.39 11.83 -0.44
C GLU A 89 -5.86 11.95 -0.84
N GLU A 90 -6.46 13.11 -0.63
CA GLU A 90 -7.84 13.42 -0.98
C GLU A 90 -8.09 13.23 -2.49
N GLY A 91 -7.20 13.80 -3.32
CA GLY A 91 -7.28 13.65 -4.78
C GLY A 91 -7.14 12.20 -5.25
N SER A 92 -6.31 11.40 -4.57
CA SER A 92 -6.16 9.97 -4.83
C SER A 92 -7.44 9.20 -4.54
N CYS A 93 -8.13 9.54 -3.47
CA CYS A 93 -9.40 8.93 -3.08
C CYS A 93 -10.51 9.22 -4.10
N VAL A 94 -10.66 10.49 -4.51
CA VAL A 94 -11.61 10.90 -5.56
C VAL A 94 -11.31 10.20 -6.89
N MET A 95 -10.01 10.10 -7.25
CA MET A 95 -9.58 9.37 -8.46
C MET A 95 -9.97 7.89 -8.37
N ALA A 96 -9.75 7.24 -7.23
CA ALA A 96 -10.13 5.84 -7.02
C ALA A 96 -11.63 5.63 -7.22
N SER A 97 -12.46 6.49 -6.62
CA SER A 97 -13.92 6.42 -6.83
C SER A 97 -14.30 6.59 -8.31
N SER A 98 -13.68 7.54 -9.00
CA SER A 98 -13.95 7.81 -10.42
C SER A 98 -13.56 6.63 -11.32
N LEU A 99 -12.40 6.01 -11.06
CA LEU A 99 -11.96 4.80 -11.78
C LEU A 99 -12.89 3.62 -11.51
N SER A 100 -13.37 3.42 -10.28
CA SER A 100 -14.34 2.41 -9.95
C SER A 100 -15.63 2.56 -10.78
N ARG A 101 -16.15 3.77 -10.91
CA ARG A 101 -17.32 4.07 -11.74
C ARG A 101 -17.08 3.86 -13.24
N SER A 102 -15.82 3.87 -13.65
CA SER A 102 -15.40 3.63 -15.04
C SER A 102 -15.12 2.15 -15.35
N GLY A 103 -15.42 1.24 -14.39
CA GLY A 103 -15.28 -0.20 -14.56
C GLY A 103 -13.90 -0.76 -14.22
N TYR A 104 -13.03 0.04 -13.58
CA TYR A 104 -11.79 -0.45 -13.00
C TYR A 104 -12.02 -0.88 -11.54
N ILE A 105 -11.07 -1.65 -11.00
CA ILE A 105 -10.98 -1.98 -9.59
C ILE A 105 -9.72 -1.29 -9.04
N PRO A 106 -9.84 -0.06 -8.54
CA PRO A 106 -8.69 0.66 -8.01
C PRO A 106 -8.22 0.09 -6.68
N ILE A 107 -6.90 0.00 -6.54
CA ILE A 107 -6.19 -0.36 -5.32
C ILE A 107 -5.44 0.88 -4.85
N LEU A 108 -5.97 1.53 -3.82
CA LEU A 108 -5.42 2.74 -3.21
C LEU A 108 -4.54 2.33 -2.02
N VAL A 109 -3.23 2.57 -2.12
CA VAL A 109 -2.25 2.15 -1.10
C VAL A 109 -1.65 3.37 -0.42
N SER A 110 -1.78 3.42 0.90
CA SER A 110 -1.20 4.48 1.73
C SER A 110 -0.87 3.95 3.13
N TYR A 111 -0.19 4.75 3.94
CA TYR A 111 -0.02 4.42 5.35
C TYR A 111 -1.32 4.63 6.13
N ALA A 112 -1.55 3.79 7.14
CA ALA A 112 -2.76 3.86 7.98
C ALA A 112 -3.02 5.27 8.53
N THR A 113 -1.97 5.97 8.99
CA THR A 113 -2.07 7.34 9.50
C THR A 113 -2.53 8.34 8.44
N PHE A 114 -2.19 8.14 7.16
CA PHE A 114 -2.53 9.09 6.08
C PHE A 114 -3.96 8.90 5.55
N PHE A 115 -4.59 7.76 5.81
CA PHE A 115 -6.02 7.60 5.52
C PHE A 115 -6.91 8.58 6.30
N GLN A 116 -6.43 9.15 7.41
CA GLN A 116 -7.12 10.22 8.13
C GLN A 116 -7.35 11.47 7.27
N ARG A 117 -6.43 11.75 6.33
CA ARG A 117 -6.50 12.93 5.45
C ARG A 117 -7.56 12.81 4.37
N MET A 118 -8.01 11.62 4.04
CA MET A 118 -9.01 11.34 3.01
C MET A 118 -10.33 10.80 3.60
N TYR A 119 -10.59 11.09 4.88
CA TYR A 119 -11.77 10.57 5.57
C TYR A 119 -13.10 11.03 4.94
N ASP A 120 -13.17 12.29 4.56
CA ASP A 120 -14.39 12.85 3.95
C ASP A 120 -14.65 12.22 2.58
N GLU A 121 -13.63 12.07 1.75
CA GLU A 121 -13.73 11.45 0.43
C GLU A 121 -14.04 9.94 0.55
N ILE A 122 -13.48 9.25 1.54
CA ILE A 122 -13.84 7.85 1.81
C ILE A 122 -15.33 7.76 2.14
N ASN A 123 -15.84 8.65 2.99
CA ASN A 123 -17.26 8.68 3.34
C ASN A 123 -18.13 9.02 2.13
N HIS A 124 -17.86 10.15 1.45
CA HIS A 124 -18.73 10.69 0.39
C HIS A 124 -18.61 9.94 -0.94
N ASP A 125 -17.38 9.62 -1.36
CA ASP A 125 -17.13 9.15 -2.71
C ASP A 125 -16.99 7.63 -2.80
N ILE A 126 -16.57 6.98 -1.71
CA ILE A 126 -16.36 5.53 -1.70
C ILE A 126 -17.48 4.80 -0.97
N THR A 127 -17.63 5.01 0.35
CA THR A 127 -18.50 4.15 1.15
C THR A 127 -19.98 4.44 0.93
N ARG A 128 -20.41 5.71 0.94
CA ARG A 128 -21.80 6.10 0.71
C ARG A 128 -22.27 5.69 -0.69
N THR A 129 -21.40 5.71 -1.68
CA THR A 129 -21.72 5.35 -3.06
C THR A 129 -21.51 3.87 -3.35
N ASN A 130 -21.03 3.11 -2.36
CA ASN A 130 -20.66 1.70 -2.49
C ASN A 130 -19.70 1.44 -3.68
N SER A 131 -18.73 2.34 -3.88
CA SER A 131 -17.73 2.21 -4.95
C SER A 131 -16.80 1.04 -4.69
N HIS A 132 -16.55 0.21 -5.70
CA HIS A 132 -15.62 -0.93 -5.61
C HIS A 132 -14.17 -0.43 -5.58
N VAL A 133 -13.71 -0.01 -4.41
CA VAL A 133 -12.34 0.47 -4.15
C VAL A 133 -11.69 -0.40 -3.08
N ILE A 134 -10.49 -0.89 -3.32
CA ILE A 134 -9.69 -1.63 -2.35
C ILE A 134 -8.65 -0.68 -1.77
N MET A 135 -8.79 -0.36 -0.49
CA MET A 135 -7.85 0.48 0.25
C MET A 135 -6.87 -0.40 1.02
N LEU A 136 -5.59 -0.36 0.66
CA LEU A 136 -4.53 -1.09 1.35
C LEU A 136 -3.82 -0.17 2.33
N SER A 137 -3.93 -0.49 3.61
CA SER A 137 -3.41 0.28 4.71
C SER A 137 -2.11 -0.33 5.24
N ASP A 138 -0.99 0.19 4.77
CA ASP A 138 0.34 -0.16 5.28
C ASP A 138 0.57 0.50 6.65
N ARG A 139 1.39 -0.10 7.48
CA ARG A 139 1.73 0.39 8.82
C ARG A 139 0.52 0.49 9.76
N ALA A 140 -0.35 -0.50 9.71
CA ALA A 140 -1.45 -0.62 10.66
C ALA A 140 -0.95 -0.93 12.08
N GLY A 141 -1.59 -0.34 13.09
CA GLY A 141 -1.24 -0.53 14.49
C GLY A 141 -0.05 0.32 14.96
N ILE A 142 0.66 -0.20 15.95
CA ILE A 142 1.87 0.44 16.49
C ILE A 142 3.04 0.17 15.55
N VAL A 143 3.76 1.23 15.17
CA VAL A 143 4.83 1.18 14.18
C VAL A 143 6.18 1.45 14.84
N PRO A 144 6.95 0.42 15.20
CA PRO A 144 8.27 0.58 15.76
C PRO A 144 9.22 1.29 14.79
N GLY A 145 9.97 2.26 15.31
CA GLY A 145 10.98 3.01 14.55
C GLY A 145 10.45 4.18 13.69
N ASP A 146 9.14 4.33 13.54
CA ASP A 146 8.55 5.53 12.98
C ASP A 146 8.17 6.52 14.10
N GLY A 147 8.05 7.80 13.77
CA GLY A 147 7.68 8.82 14.75
C GLY A 147 6.24 8.71 15.23
N ASP A 148 5.89 9.54 16.20
CA ASP A 148 4.54 9.62 16.81
C ASP A 148 3.43 9.95 15.80
N THR A 149 3.77 10.63 14.72
CA THR A 149 2.84 11.00 13.63
C THR A 149 2.54 9.85 12.65
N HIS A 150 3.23 8.72 12.75
CA HIS A 150 3.12 7.60 11.81
C HIS A 150 2.49 6.35 12.40
N GLN A 151 1.82 6.48 13.56
CA GLN A 151 1.14 5.35 14.20
C GLN A 151 -0.22 5.09 13.57
N GLY A 152 -0.50 3.85 13.14
CA GLY A 152 -1.74 3.43 12.47
C GLY A 152 -2.81 2.93 13.46
N ILE A 153 -3.13 3.72 14.49
CA ILE A 153 -4.00 3.28 15.60
C ILE A 153 -5.42 3.84 15.56
N PHE A 154 -5.71 4.82 14.69
CA PHE A 154 -7.00 5.50 14.67
C PHE A 154 -7.92 5.06 13.52
N ASP A 155 -7.38 4.41 12.51
CA ASP A 155 -8.04 4.08 11.26
C ASP A 155 -9.31 3.23 11.45
N VAL A 156 -9.27 2.18 12.26
CA VAL A 156 -10.44 1.33 12.51
C VAL A 156 -11.56 2.12 13.19
N SER A 157 -11.25 2.86 14.26
CA SER A 157 -12.26 3.65 14.98
C SER A 157 -12.87 4.76 14.12
N MET A 158 -12.08 5.31 13.20
CA MET A 158 -12.52 6.33 12.26
C MET A 158 -13.43 5.76 11.17
N LEU A 159 -13.11 4.59 10.63
CA LEU A 159 -13.82 4.00 9.49
C LEU A 159 -15.02 3.13 9.89
N MET A 160 -15.04 2.56 11.09
CA MET A 160 -16.14 1.71 11.55
C MET A 160 -17.54 2.31 11.43
N PRO A 161 -17.77 3.62 11.64
CA PRO A 161 -19.11 4.21 11.51
C PRO A 161 -19.58 4.36 10.04
N LEU A 162 -18.68 4.19 9.05
CA LEU A 162 -19.01 4.42 7.65
C LEU A 162 -19.82 3.25 7.08
N PRO A 163 -20.80 3.53 6.17
CA PRO A 163 -21.61 2.48 5.58
C PRO A 163 -20.83 1.66 4.53
N ASN A 164 -21.30 0.45 4.26
CA ASN A 164 -20.87 -0.42 3.15
C ASN A 164 -19.39 -0.87 3.16
N ILE A 165 -18.57 -0.42 4.08
CA ILE A 165 -17.14 -0.76 4.13
C ILE A 165 -16.90 -2.10 4.82
N VAL A 166 -16.00 -2.92 4.26
CA VAL A 166 -15.46 -4.11 4.91
C VAL A 166 -14.06 -3.77 5.42
N ILE A 167 -13.86 -3.87 6.75
CA ILE A 167 -12.56 -3.64 7.40
C ILE A 167 -12.01 -5.00 7.81
N CYS A 168 -10.80 -5.32 7.36
CA CYS A 168 -10.13 -6.57 7.67
C CYS A 168 -8.62 -6.38 7.82
N GLU A 169 -7.95 -7.38 8.38
CA GLU A 169 -6.51 -7.36 8.63
C GLU A 169 -5.91 -8.71 8.32
N GLY A 170 -4.79 -8.72 7.58
CA GLY A 170 -4.03 -9.93 7.30
C GLY A 170 -2.79 -10.02 8.20
N ARG A 171 -2.57 -11.16 8.83
CA ARG A 171 -1.43 -11.43 9.71
C ARG A 171 -0.16 -11.80 8.95
N ASN A 172 -0.31 -12.34 7.75
CA ASN A 172 0.75 -12.80 6.87
C ASN A 172 0.38 -12.52 5.41
N ILE A 173 1.31 -12.77 4.49
CA ILE A 173 1.12 -12.50 3.07
C ILE A 173 0.02 -13.36 2.44
N ASP A 174 -0.13 -14.59 2.90
CA ASP A 174 -1.15 -15.51 2.39
C ASP A 174 -2.56 -15.01 2.73
N GLU A 175 -2.77 -14.53 3.96
CA GLU A 175 -4.05 -13.91 4.34
C GLU A 175 -4.31 -12.64 3.55
N ILE A 176 -3.29 -11.80 3.29
CA ILE A 176 -3.46 -10.63 2.42
C ILE A 176 -3.83 -11.04 0.99
N ALA A 177 -3.19 -12.08 0.45
CA ALA A 177 -3.52 -12.60 -0.88
C ALA A 177 -4.97 -13.09 -0.95
N PHE A 178 -5.43 -13.79 0.08
CA PHE A 178 -6.82 -14.21 0.21
C PHE A 178 -7.78 -13.01 0.29
N LEU A 179 -7.52 -12.05 1.18
CA LEU A 179 -8.36 -10.87 1.36
C LEU A 179 -8.43 -10.01 0.09
N LEU A 180 -7.33 -9.89 -0.64
CA LEU A 180 -7.31 -9.19 -1.94
C LEU A 180 -8.17 -9.91 -2.99
N ARG A 181 -8.07 -11.24 -3.10
CA ARG A 181 -8.92 -12.02 -4.01
C ARG A 181 -10.40 -11.90 -3.64
N LEU A 182 -10.71 -11.96 -2.36
CA LEU A 182 -12.07 -11.73 -1.86
C LEU A 182 -12.55 -10.32 -2.22
N ALA A 183 -11.75 -9.28 -1.94
CA ALA A 183 -12.11 -7.91 -2.24
C ALA A 183 -12.30 -7.65 -3.74
N ILE A 184 -11.52 -8.32 -4.60
CA ILE A 184 -11.68 -8.25 -6.06
C ILE A 184 -12.99 -8.89 -6.52
N SER A 185 -13.44 -9.97 -5.86
CA SER A 185 -14.68 -10.67 -6.21
C SER A 185 -15.96 -9.99 -5.72
N GLU A 186 -15.83 -9.16 -4.68
CA GLU A 186 -16.95 -8.47 -4.03
C GLU A 186 -17.09 -7.04 -4.56
N ASN A 187 -18.26 -6.67 -5.04
CA ASN A 187 -18.50 -5.31 -5.57
C ASN A 187 -18.84 -4.31 -4.45
N LYS A 188 -17.88 -4.04 -3.56
CA LYS A 188 -18.01 -3.09 -2.44
C LYS A 188 -16.65 -2.58 -1.98
N PRO A 189 -16.59 -1.51 -1.16
CA PRO A 189 -15.33 -0.99 -0.63
C PRO A 189 -14.73 -1.91 0.44
N PHE A 190 -13.43 -2.18 0.30
CA PHE A 190 -12.62 -2.90 1.29
C PHE A 190 -11.51 -2.00 1.83
N TYR A 191 -11.25 -2.14 3.14
CA TYR A 191 -10.10 -1.57 3.82
C TYR A 191 -9.29 -2.71 4.44
N ILE A 192 -8.15 -3.03 3.84
CA ILE A 192 -7.31 -4.15 4.23
C ILE A 192 -6.06 -3.62 4.91
N ARG A 193 -5.86 -3.98 6.17
CA ARG A 193 -4.78 -3.53 7.03
C ARG A 193 -3.66 -4.56 7.08
N TYR A 194 -2.41 -4.08 7.15
CA TYR A 194 -1.25 -4.93 7.41
C TYR A 194 -0.14 -4.17 8.14
N PRO A 195 0.69 -4.89 8.95
CA PRO A 195 1.70 -4.26 9.78
C PRO A 195 2.97 -3.88 9.01
N LYS A 196 3.77 -2.98 9.58
CA LYS A 196 5.16 -2.77 9.18
C LYS A 196 6.03 -3.80 9.88
N THR A 197 6.40 -4.84 9.19
CA THR A 197 7.30 -5.89 9.70
C THR A 197 8.18 -6.46 8.59
N LYS A 198 9.16 -7.27 8.98
CA LYS A 198 9.96 -8.06 8.05
C LYS A 198 9.40 -9.48 7.96
N ILE A 199 9.46 -10.07 6.79
CA ILE A 199 9.04 -11.45 6.52
C ILE A 199 10.22 -12.22 5.91
N LEU A 200 10.28 -13.52 6.15
CA LEU A 200 11.24 -14.40 5.49
C LEU A 200 10.84 -14.58 4.02
N LYS A 201 11.78 -14.43 3.11
CA LYS A 201 11.53 -14.60 1.67
C LYS A 201 10.99 -15.98 1.30
N ASP A 202 11.33 -17.00 2.09
CA ASP A 202 10.85 -18.36 1.89
C ASP A 202 9.41 -18.61 2.37
N GLU A 203 8.83 -17.68 3.15
CA GLU A 203 7.44 -17.77 3.62
C GLU A 203 6.41 -17.35 2.55
N ILE A 204 6.86 -16.79 1.43
CA ILE A 204 5.99 -16.35 0.31
C ILE A 204 5.67 -17.51 -0.65
N LYS A 205 5.71 -18.75 -0.19
CA LYS A 205 5.39 -19.91 -1.04
C LYS A 205 3.88 -20.12 -1.12
N SER A 206 3.38 -19.99 -2.34
CA SER A 206 2.07 -20.43 -2.87
C SER A 206 0.99 -20.77 -1.85
N PHE A 207 0.13 -19.82 -1.57
CA PHE A 207 -1.08 -20.03 -0.78
C PHE A 207 -2.11 -20.82 -1.60
N VAL A 208 -2.55 -21.95 -1.06
CA VAL A 208 -3.73 -22.66 -1.51
C VAL A 208 -4.87 -22.36 -0.52
N TYR A 209 -5.82 -21.55 -0.94
CA TYR A 209 -7.03 -21.30 -0.16
C TYR A 209 -7.98 -22.49 -0.29
N GLU A 210 -8.28 -23.13 0.82
CA GLU A 210 -9.41 -24.06 0.92
C GLU A 210 -10.56 -23.31 1.62
N PRO A 211 -11.65 -23.01 0.91
CA PRO A 211 -12.84 -22.44 1.56
C PRO A 211 -13.42 -23.47 2.52
N TYR A 212 -13.76 -23.01 3.74
CA TYR A 212 -14.53 -23.80 4.71
C TYR A 212 -15.95 -24.02 4.24
#